data_84aec5754d6c52d0914f2ee75dd8fc32
#
_entry.id   84aec5754d6c52d0914f2ee75dd8fc32
#
_cell.length_a   1.000
_cell.length_b   1.000
_cell.length_c   1.000
_cell.angle_alpha   90.00
_cell.angle_beta   90.00
_cell.angle_gamma   90.00
#
_symmetry.space_group_name_H-M   'P 1'
#
loop_
_entity.id
_entity.type
_entity.pdbx_description
1 polymer ?
#
loop_
_entity_poly.entity_id
_entity_poly.type
_entity_poly.pdbx_seq_one_letter_code
_entity_poly.pdbx_strand_id
1 'polypeptide(L)'
;MEIREFADMDKFEDIMNNWAKATGLATVAVGADGKYISGCYNFTDFCIKLTRGSKEGCRRCEKYDREGKGVYHCHAGLIDFGIDLVVEGQKVGSVIGGQVLPEQPDEEKFRKLARELGINEDKYIEALKKVNVRTEEAIDASAMLLGQVLNNFINAEYSKKINCSIIGSLTDGVNAANHLVEEIKKKTGELRGIQSKQKILALNAS
;
A
#
# COMPACT_ATOMS: atom_id res chain seq x y z
N MET A 1 -6.17 -2.93 9.67
CA MET A 1 -5.80 -1.60 9.10
C MET A 1 -5.62 -1.78 7.60
N GLU A 2 -6.37 -1.05 6.81
CA GLU A 2 -6.29 -1.08 5.36
C GLU A 2 -5.57 0.17 4.84
N ILE A 3 -4.77 0.03 3.79
CA ILE A 3 -4.01 1.15 3.22
C ILE A 3 -4.95 2.28 2.78
N ARG A 4 -6.12 1.93 2.23
CA ARG A 4 -7.15 2.89 1.77
C ARG A 4 -7.72 3.78 2.87
N GLU A 5 -7.56 3.40 4.14
CA GLU A 5 -8.08 4.18 5.26
C GLU A 5 -7.20 5.39 5.60
N PHE A 6 -5.95 5.42 5.13
CA PHE A 6 -5.00 6.47 5.52
C PHE A 6 -4.14 7.00 4.37
N ALA A 7 -3.95 6.27 3.28
CA ALA A 7 -3.12 6.69 2.16
C ALA A 7 -3.95 7.30 1.03
N ASP A 8 -3.37 8.29 0.36
CA ASP A 8 -3.85 8.84 -0.91
C ASP A 8 -3.66 7.78 -2.00
N MET A 9 -4.74 7.07 -2.34
CA MET A 9 -4.68 5.95 -3.29
C MET A 9 -4.40 6.40 -4.70
N ASP A 10 -4.79 7.61 -5.10
CA ASP A 10 -4.50 8.13 -6.44
C ASP A 10 -2.98 8.30 -6.62
N LYS A 11 -2.30 8.87 -5.63
CA LYS A 11 -0.84 8.99 -5.65
C LYS A 11 -0.13 7.64 -5.55
N PHE A 12 -0.67 6.72 -4.73
CA PHE A 12 -0.15 5.38 -4.62
C PHE A 12 -0.17 4.66 -5.98
N GLU A 13 -1.29 4.74 -6.67
CA GLU A 13 -1.48 4.14 -7.99
C GLU A 13 -0.66 4.85 -9.07
N ASP A 14 -0.50 6.17 -9.01
CA ASP A 14 0.37 6.93 -9.92
C ASP A 14 1.84 6.50 -9.80
N ILE A 15 2.34 6.28 -8.58
CA ILE A 15 3.69 5.74 -8.36
C ILE A 15 3.85 4.39 -9.06
N MET A 16 2.91 3.47 -8.84
CA MET A 16 2.93 2.14 -9.43
C MET A 16 2.87 2.17 -10.96
N ASN A 17 1.94 2.95 -11.52
CA ASN A 17 1.75 3.07 -12.96
C ASN A 17 2.98 3.68 -13.65
N ASN A 18 3.54 4.74 -13.09
CA ASN A 18 4.74 5.37 -13.65
C ASN A 18 5.97 4.46 -13.53
N TRP A 19 6.11 3.76 -12.41
CA TRP A 19 7.16 2.77 -12.26
C TRP A 19 7.03 1.63 -13.29
N ALA A 20 5.83 1.09 -13.48
CA ALA A 20 5.57 0.03 -14.45
C ALA A 20 5.91 0.48 -15.89
N LYS A 21 5.55 1.71 -16.24
CA LYS A 21 5.91 2.30 -17.56
C LYS A 21 7.42 2.48 -17.72
N ALA A 22 8.11 2.94 -16.68
CA ALA A 22 9.54 3.22 -16.72
C ALA A 22 10.38 1.95 -16.80
N THR A 23 9.98 0.89 -16.07
CA THR A 23 10.74 -0.37 -15.99
C THR A 23 10.34 -1.39 -17.01
N GLY A 24 9.10 -1.32 -17.52
CA GLY A 24 8.51 -2.34 -18.37
C GLY A 24 8.07 -3.60 -17.60
N LEU A 25 8.10 -3.59 -16.26
CA LEU A 25 7.61 -4.67 -15.41
C LEU A 25 6.12 -4.46 -15.09
N ALA A 26 5.39 -5.55 -14.92
CA ALA A 26 4.03 -5.51 -14.42
C ALA A 26 3.99 -5.31 -12.89
N THR A 27 2.92 -4.69 -12.39
CA THR A 27 2.69 -4.60 -10.93
C THR A 27 1.23 -4.42 -10.57
N VAL A 28 0.86 -4.95 -9.40
CA VAL A 28 -0.44 -4.76 -8.74
C VAL A 28 -0.23 -4.78 -7.22
N ALA A 29 -1.00 -4.00 -6.49
CA ALA A 29 -1.02 -4.05 -5.05
C ALA A 29 -2.17 -4.93 -4.54
N VAL A 30 -1.90 -5.69 -3.50
CA VAL A 30 -2.81 -6.64 -2.86
C VAL A 30 -2.93 -6.27 -1.39
N GLY A 31 -4.15 -6.20 -0.88
CA GLY A 31 -4.41 -5.98 0.54
C GLY A 31 -4.06 -7.19 1.41
N ALA A 32 -4.15 -7.03 2.71
CA ALA A 32 -3.90 -8.13 3.66
C ALA A 32 -4.89 -9.31 3.50
N ASP A 33 -6.06 -9.05 2.91
CA ASP A 33 -7.09 -10.05 2.59
C ASP A 33 -6.84 -10.78 1.25
N GLY A 34 -5.76 -10.45 0.54
CA GLY A 34 -5.40 -11.04 -0.74
C GLY A 34 -6.14 -10.46 -1.95
N LYS A 35 -6.96 -9.43 -1.76
CA LYS A 35 -7.67 -8.78 -2.87
C LYS A 35 -6.86 -7.62 -3.45
N TYR A 36 -7.06 -7.37 -4.74
CA TYR A 36 -6.43 -6.23 -5.40
C TYR A 36 -6.95 -4.90 -4.82
N ILE A 37 -6.02 -4.04 -4.46
CA ILE A 37 -6.30 -2.68 -3.94
C ILE A 37 -5.86 -1.60 -4.92
N SER A 38 -5.23 -1.96 -6.03
CA SER A 38 -4.85 -1.07 -7.13
C SER A 38 -5.29 -1.62 -8.48
N GLY A 39 -5.13 -0.83 -9.53
CA GLY A 39 -5.16 -1.31 -10.90
C GLY A 39 -4.00 -2.27 -11.21
N CYS A 40 -4.15 -3.06 -12.28
CA CYS A 40 -3.09 -3.91 -12.82
C CYS A 40 -2.33 -3.11 -13.88
N TYR A 41 -1.06 -2.80 -13.61
CA TYR A 41 -0.25 -1.97 -14.50
C TYR A 41 0.71 -2.83 -15.31
N ASN A 42 0.79 -2.59 -16.61
CA ASN A 42 1.67 -3.25 -17.56
C ASN A 42 1.56 -4.79 -17.61
N PHE A 43 0.40 -5.33 -17.27
CA PHE A 43 0.15 -6.77 -17.34
C PHE A 43 0.14 -7.26 -18.78
N THR A 44 0.80 -8.40 -19.02
CA THR A 44 0.89 -8.99 -20.36
C THR A 44 -0.29 -9.88 -20.69
N ASP A 45 -0.68 -9.92 -21.98
CA ASP A 45 -1.70 -10.86 -22.47
C ASP A 45 -1.28 -12.32 -22.24
N PHE A 46 0.02 -12.60 -22.26
CA PHE A 46 0.59 -13.90 -21.93
C PHE A 46 0.15 -14.38 -20.53
N CYS A 47 0.23 -13.49 -19.53
CA CYS A 47 -0.17 -13.82 -18.16
C CYS A 47 -1.67 -13.76 -17.97
N ILE A 48 -2.31 -12.61 -18.28
CA ILE A 48 -3.71 -12.38 -17.90
C ILE A 48 -4.68 -13.15 -18.75
N LYS A 49 -4.56 -13.06 -20.09
CA LYS A 49 -5.56 -13.64 -21.00
C LYS A 49 -5.33 -15.12 -21.25
N LEU A 50 -4.06 -15.55 -21.30
CA LEU A 50 -3.72 -16.90 -21.69
C LEU A 50 -3.41 -17.79 -20.48
N THR A 51 -2.35 -17.51 -19.72
CA THR A 51 -1.96 -18.36 -18.59
C THR A 51 -3.06 -18.40 -17.54
N ARG A 52 -3.46 -17.24 -16.99
CA ARG A 52 -4.59 -17.14 -16.02
C ARG A 52 -5.96 -17.41 -16.64
N GLY A 53 -6.09 -17.28 -17.94
CA GLY A 53 -7.32 -17.63 -18.67
C GLY A 53 -7.60 -19.13 -18.67
N SER A 54 -6.59 -19.98 -18.46
CA SER A 54 -6.77 -21.43 -18.30
C SER A 54 -7.00 -21.77 -16.82
N LYS A 55 -7.85 -22.79 -16.55
CA LYS A 55 -8.19 -23.20 -15.18
C LYS A 55 -6.96 -23.62 -14.37
N GLU A 56 -6.09 -24.43 -14.96
CA GLU A 56 -4.89 -24.92 -14.29
C GLU A 56 -3.84 -23.82 -14.17
N GLY A 57 -3.68 -22.98 -15.18
CA GLY A 57 -2.78 -21.83 -15.12
C GLY A 57 -3.19 -20.85 -14.03
N CYS A 58 -4.48 -20.53 -13.91
CA CYS A 58 -4.99 -19.68 -12.84
C CYS A 58 -4.65 -20.24 -11.45
N ARG A 59 -4.94 -21.52 -11.21
CA ARG A 59 -4.64 -22.19 -9.96
C ARG A 59 -3.14 -22.14 -9.61
N ARG A 60 -2.27 -22.36 -10.59
CA ARG A 60 -0.81 -22.27 -10.39
C ARG A 60 -0.37 -20.83 -10.10
N CYS A 61 -0.89 -19.84 -10.84
CA CYS A 61 -0.60 -18.42 -10.57
C CYS A 61 -0.99 -18.01 -9.16
N GLU A 62 -2.21 -18.31 -8.72
CA GLU A 62 -2.69 -17.98 -7.37
C GLU A 62 -1.84 -18.60 -6.26
N LYS A 63 -1.28 -19.80 -6.49
CA LYS A 63 -0.34 -20.42 -5.57
C LYS A 63 0.95 -19.61 -5.48
N TYR A 64 1.55 -19.28 -6.62
CA TYR A 64 2.81 -18.54 -6.68
C TYR A 64 2.66 -17.11 -6.13
N ASP A 65 1.54 -16.43 -6.38
CA ASP A 65 1.24 -15.10 -5.84
C ASP A 65 1.16 -15.10 -4.29
N ARG A 66 0.68 -16.19 -3.70
CA ARG A 66 0.61 -16.32 -2.22
C ARG A 66 1.95 -16.66 -1.59
N GLU A 67 2.74 -17.51 -2.26
CA GLU A 67 3.98 -18.08 -1.70
C GLU A 67 5.21 -17.25 -2.07
N GLY A 68 5.15 -16.46 -3.15
CA GLY A 68 6.26 -15.68 -3.69
C GLY A 68 6.70 -14.55 -2.76
N LYS A 69 8.00 -14.52 -2.46
CA LYS A 69 8.66 -13.48 -1.68
C LYS A 69 9.97 -13.09 -2.33
N GLY A 70 10.27 -11.78 -2.33
CA GLY A 70 11.42 -11.28 -3.08
C GLY A 70 11.23 -11.51 -4.58
N VAL A 71 12.31 -11.72 -5.31
CA VAL A 71 12.28 -12.06 -6.75
C VAL A 71 12.31 -13.58 -6.90
N TYR A 72 11.43 -14.12 -7.75
CA TYR A 72 11.30 -15.56 -7.95
C TYR A 72 10.86 -15.92 -9.37
N HIS A 73 11.15 -17.16 -9.79
CA HIS A 73 10.64 -17.71 -11.04
C HIS A 73 9.25 -18.29 -10.84
N CYS A 74 8.26 -17.82 -11.62
CA CYS A 74 6.91 -18.34 -11.57
C CYS A 74 6.76 -19.65 -12.35
N HIS A 75 5.64 -20.35 -12.19
CA HIS A 75 5.38 -21.63 -12.86
C HIS A 75 5.36 -21.54 -14.40
N ALA A 76 5.13 -20.33 -14.94
CA ALA A 76 5.10 -20.10 -16.38
C ALA A 76 6.48 -19.74 -16.96
N GLY A 77 7.54 -19.77 -16.14
CA GLY A 77 8.92 -19.50 -16.58
C GLY A 77 9.27 -18.02 -16.70
N LEU A 78 8.43 -17.14 -16.18
CA LEU A 78 8.72 -15.72 -16.05
C LEU A 78 9.31 -15.42 -14.67
N ILE A 79 9.94 -14.26 -14.54
CA ILE A 79 10.35 -13.72 -13.24
C ILE A 79 9.26 -12.80 -12.73
N ASP A 80 8.88 -13.06 -11.47
CA ASP A 80 7.95 -12.26 -10.70
C ASP A 80 8.62 -11.82 -9.38
N PHE A 81 7.99 -10.87 -8.69
CA PHE A 81 8.41 -10.42 -7.36
C PHE A 81 7.20 -10.26 -6.43
N GLY A 82 7.46 -10.41 -5.14
CA GLY A 82 6.51 -10.13 -4.06
C GLY A 82 7.18 -9.36 -2.94
N ILE A 83 6.69 -8.17 -2.62
CA ILE A 83 7.23 -7.28 -1.59
C ILE A 83 6.13 -6.92 -0.61
N ASP A 84 6.40 -7.10 0.67
CA ASP A 84 5.48 -6.77 1.72
C ASP A 84 5.37 -5.24 1.92
N LEU A 85 4.15 -4.75 2.06
CA LEU A 85 3.85 -3.40 2.49
C LEU A 85 3.62 -3.42 4.01
N VAL A 86 4.45 -2.65 4.73
CA VAL A 86 4.54 -2.71 6.19
C VAL A 86 4.37 -1.32 6.78
N VAL A 87 3.48 -1.19 7.77
CA VAL A 87 3.26 0.03 8.55
C VAL A 87 3.37 -0.33 10.03
N GLU A 88 4.21 0.41 10.77
CA GLU A 88 4.47 0.14 12.21
C GLU A 88 4.80 -1.34 12.50
N GLY A 89 5.58 -1.97 11.62
CA GLY A 89 5.97 -3.37 11.75
C GLY A 89 4.87 -4.39 11.41
N GLN A 90 3.68 -3.96 11.00
CA GLN A 90 2.58 -4.81 10.61
C GLN A 90 2.44 -4.86 9.09
N LYS A 91 2.33 -6.06 8.54
CA LYS A 91 2.02 -6.24 7.12
C LYS A 91 0.58 -5.80 6.86
N VAL A 92 0.43 -4.81 5.97
CA VAL A 92 -0.87 -4.24 5.55
C VAL A 92 -1.26 -4.62 4.13
N GLY A 93 -0.34 -5.24 3.39
CA GLY A 93 -0.54 -5.69 2.02
C GLY A 93 0.75 -6.17 1.40
N SER A 94 0.74 -6.33 0.10
CA SER A 94 1.93 -6.66 -0.70
C SER A 94 1.82 -5.98 -2.07
N VAL A 95 2.96 -5.74 -2.69
CA VAL A 95 3.05 -5.46 -4.13
C VAL A 95 3.63 -6.69 -4.80
N ILE A 96 2.95 -7.18 -5.81
CA ILE A 96 3.38 -8.29 -6.65
C ILE A 96 3.47 -7.85 -8.10
N GLY A 97 4.34 -8.47 -8.87
CA GLY A 97 4.51 -8.13 -10.27
C GLY A 97 5.69 -8.85 -10.90
N GLY A 98 6.22 -8.26 -11.99
CA GLY A 98 7.27 -8.83 -12.79
C GLY A 98 6.81 -9.09 -14.20
N GLN A 99 6.42 -10.32 -14.51
CA GLN A 99 5.94 -10.79 -15.81
C GLN A 99 6.95 -10.52 -16.94
N VAL A 100 8.23 -10.75 -16.65
CA VAL A 100 9.33 -10.55 -17.62
C VAL A 100 10.18 -11.80 -17.75
N LEU A 101 10.94 -11.88 -18.83
CA LEU A 101 11.87 -12.96 -19.09
C LEU A 101 13.29 -12.52 -18.68
N PRO A 102 14.10 -13.41 -18.07
CA PRO A 102 15.50 -13.10 -17.75
C PRO A 102 16.39 -13.11 -19.01
N GLU A 103 16.00 -13.88 -20.01
CA GLU A 103 16.70 -14.07 -21.28
C GLU A 103 15.72 -14.40 -22.41
N GLN A 104 16.22 -14.57 -23.62
CA GLN A 104 15.38 -15.00 -24.74
C GLN A 104 14.77 -16.38 -24.46
N PRO A 105 13.46 -16.55 -24.66
CA PRO A 105 12.78 -17.78 -24.29
C PRO A 105 13.10 -18.93 -25.23
N ASP A 106 13.22 -20.14 -24.68
CA ASP A 106 13.17 -21.38 -25.43
C ASP A 106 11.70 -21.68 -25.80
N GLU A 107 11.32 -21.38 -27.03
CA GLU A 107 9.93 -21.52 -27.50
C GLU A 107 9.37 -22.92 -27.27
N GLU A 108 10.19 -23.98 -27.37
CA GLU A 108 9.69 -25.35 -27.23
C GLU A 108 9.25 -25.66 -25.80
N LYS A 109 9.96 -25.13 -24.80
CA LYS A 109 9.52 -25.21 -23.40
C LYS A 109 8.17 -24.57 -23.19
N PHE A 110 7.95 -23.40 -23.78
CA PHE A 110 6.66 -22.69 -23.65
C PHE A 110 5.54 -23.35 -24.46
N ARG A 111 5.83 -23.97 -25.61
CA ARG A 111 4.88 -24.80 -26.34
C ARG A 111 4.43 -26.01 -25.51
N LYS A 112 5.38 -26.70 -24.85
CA LYS A 112 5.04 -27.77 -23.93
C LYS A 112 4.14 -27.30 -22.79
N LEU A 113 4.45 -26.17 -22.19
CA LEU A 113 3.62 -25.58 -21.14
C LEU A 113 2.22 -25.22 -21.65
N ALA A 114 2.10 -24.66 -22.86
CA ALA A 114 0.81 -24.37 -23.47
C ALA A 114 -0.06 -25.64 -23.61
N ARG A 115 0.53 -26.76 -24.08
CA ARG A 115 -0.14 -28.06 -24.14
C ARG A 115 -0.64 -28.52 -22.76
N GLU A 116 0.23 -28.41 -21.73
CA GLU A 116 -0.14 -28.77 -20.35
C GLU A 116 -1.30 -27.94 -19.80
N LEU A 117 -1.37 -26.67 -20.17
CA LEU A 117 -2.41 -25.74 -19.72
C LEU A 117 -3.67 -25.75 -20.60
N GLY A 118 -3.66 -26.50 -21.71
CA GLY A 118 -4.76 -26.54 -22.68
C GLY A 118 -4.92 -25.24 -23.47
N ILE A 119 -3.81 -24.52 -23.69
CA ILE A 119 -3.78 -23.25 -24.43
C ILE A 119 -3.28 -23.51 -25.85
N ASN A 120 -3.80 -22.74 -26.83
CA ASN A 120 -3.30 -22.81 -28.20
C ASN A 120 -1.84 -22.36 -28.25
N GLU A 121 -0.97 -23.24 -28.73
CA GLU A 121 0.49 -23.04 -28.73
C GLU A 121 0.93 -21.79 -29.50
N ASP A 122 0.39 -21.57 -30.71
CA ASP A 122 0.83 -20.46 -31.55
C ASP A 122 0.41 -19.12 -30.94
N LYS A 123 -0.80 -19.01 -30.38
CA LYS A 123 -1.25 -17.82 -29.65
C LYS A 123 -0.41 -17.57 -28.40
N TYR A 124 0.00 -18.65 -27.72
CA TYR A 124 0.82 -18.55 -26.51
C TYR A 124 2.22 -18.01 -26.83
N ILE A 125 2.85 -18.55 -27.90
CA ILE A 125 4.16 -18.08 -28.37
C ILE A 125 4.08 -16.65 -28.93
N GLU A 126 3.01 -16.31 -29.66
CA GLU A 126 2.82 -14.93 -30.14
C GLU A 126 2.72 -13.93 -28.99
N ALA A 127 2.03 -14.28 -27.92
CA ALA A 127 1.96 -13.46 -26.71
C ALA A 127 3.28 -13.43 -25.95
N LEU A 128 4.01 -14.55 -25.86
CA LEU A 128 5.32 -14.65 -25.25
C LEU A 128 6.33 -13.70 -25.89
N LYS A 129 6.32 -13.56 -27.21
CA LYS A 129 7.23 -12.65 -27.96
C LYS A 129 7.03 -11.16 -27.60
N LYS A 130 5.92 -10.82 -26.98
CA LYS A 130 5.62 -9.46 -26.50
C LYS A 130 6.04 -9.24 -25.03
N VAL A 131 6.47 -10.30 -24.34
CA VAL A 131 6.96 -10.20 -22.96
C VAL A 131 8.36 -9.57 -22.99
N ASN A 132 8.57 -8.57 -22.14
CA ASN A 132 9.85 -7.88 -22.03
C ASN A 132 10.95 -8.82 -21.52
N VAL A 133 12.17 -8.66 -22.04
CA VAL A 133 13.37 -9.30 -21.50
C VAL A 133 14.12 -8.29 -20.64
N ARG A 134 14.47 -8.68 -19.41
CA ARG A 134 15.23 -7.86 -18.45
C ARG A 134 16.22 -8.74 -17.71
N THR A 135 17.41 -8.23 -17.42
CA THR A 135 18.38 -8.95 -16.58
C THR A 135 17.84 -9.12 -15.15
N GLU A 136 18.20 -10.21 -14.49
CA GLU A 136 17.80 -10.46 -13.10
C GLU A 136 18.19 -9.31 -12.17
N GLU A 137 19.39 -8.74 -12.36
CA GLU A 137 19.86 -7.57 -11.61
C GLU A 137 18.92 -6.35 -11.77
N ALA A 138 18.49 -6.08 -13.01
CA ALA A 138 17.56 -4.98 -13.28
C ALA A 138 16.17 -5.22 -12.68
N ILE A 139 15.72 -6.48 -12.67
CA ILE A 139 14.44 -6.88 -12.07
C ILE A 139 14.50 -6.70 -10.56
N ASP A 140 15.54 -7.22 -9.90
CA ASP A 140 15.74 -7.13 -8.46
C ASP A 140 15.83 -5.67 -8.01
N ALA A 141 16.68 -4.87 -8.64
CA ALA A 141 16.81 -3.45 -8.33
C ALA A 141 15.51 -2.67 -8.52
N SER A 142 14.75 -2.98 -9.58
CA SER A 142 13.46 -2.34 -9.85
C SER A 142 12.43 -2.72 -8.80
N ALA A 143 12.33 -3.99 -8.44
CA ALA A 143 11.42 -4.49 -7.42
C ALA A 143 11.71 -3.89 -6.05
N MET A 144 13.00 -3.87 -5.64
CA MET A 144 13.42 -3.24 -4.39
C MET A 144 13.11 -1.75 -4.35
N LEU A 145 13.36 -1.03 -5.44
CA LEU A 145 13.04 0.41 -5.54
C LEU A 145 11.55 0.66 -5.35
N LEU A 146 10.68 -0.10 -6.02
CA LEU A 146 9.24 0.04 -5.86
C LEU A 146 8.82 -0.20 -4.42
N GLY A 147 9.32 -1.28 -3.81
CA GLY A 147 9.04 -1.62 -2.43
C GLY A 147 9.45 -0.52 -1.45
N GLN A 148 10.65 0.05 -1.62
CA GLN A 148 11.13 1.16 -0.79
C GLN A 148 10.27 2.42 -0.96
N VAL A 149 9.96 2.80 -2.20
CA VAL A 149 9.15 4.00 -2.46
C VAL A 149 7.74 3.85 -1.88
N LEU A 150 7.08 2.71 -2.11
CA LEU A 150 5.72 2.49 -1.61
C LEU A 150 5.68 2.36 -0.08
N ASN A 151 6.63 1.66 0.54
CA ASN A 151 6.71 1.59 1.99
C ASN A 151 6.97 2.97 2.62
N ASN A 152 7.87 3.77 2.05
CA ASN A 152 8.09 5.14 2.52
C ASN A 152 6.83 5.99 2.37
N PHE A 153 6.14 5.90 1.22
CA PHE A 153 4.92 6.64 0.97
C PHE A 153 3.81 6.29 1.98
N ILE A 154 3.49 5.00 2.14
CA ILE A 154 2.40 4.59 3.05
C ILE A 154 2.71 4.91 4.52
N ASN A 155 3.98 4.80 4.96
CA ASN A 155 4.38 5.17 6.31
C ASN A 155 4.30 6.69 6.53
N ALA A 156 4.64 7.50 5.54
CA ALA A 156 4.47 8.95 5.61
C ALA A 156 3.00 9.36 5.71
N GLU A 157 2.12 8.77 4.90
CA GLU A 157 0.67 9.04 4.94
C GLU A 157 0.05 8.57 6.28
N TYR A 158 0.46 7.41 6.79
CA TYR A 158 0.04 6.93 8.10
C TYR A 158 0.46 7.89 9.22
N SER A 159 1.74 8.29 9.24
CA SER A 159 2.27 9.25 10.22
C SER A 159 1.54 10.59 10.17
N LYS A 160 1.23 11.08 8.98
CA LYS A 160 0.43 12.30 8.77
C LYS A 160 -0.97 12.17 9.38
N LYS A 161 -1.66 11.04 9.15
CA LYS A 161 -2.99 10.78 9.74
C LYS A 161 -2.93 10.78 11.26
N ILE A 162 -1.96 10.08 11.86
CA ILE A 162 -1.79 10.03 13.32
C ILE A 162 -1.48 11.41 13.89
N ASN A 163 -0.57 12.16 13.29
CA ASN A 163 -0.22 13.52 13.73
C ASN A 163 -1.43 14.46 13.67
N CYS A 164 -2.24 14.42 12.60
CA CYS A 164 -3.46 15.20 12.52
C CYS A 164 -4.45 14.86 13.64
N SER A 165 -4.59 13.58 13.98
CA SER A 165 -5.45 13.13 15.10
C SER A 165 -4.96 13.62 16.45
N ILE A 166 -3.64 13.54 16.70
CA ILE A 166 -3.01 14.03 17.93
C ILE A 166 -3.18 15.55 18.07
N ILE A 167 -2.92 16.30 17.00
CA ILE A 167 -3.08 17.77 16.99
C ILE A 167 -4.55 18.14 17.26
N GLY A 168 -5.51 17.46 16.68
CA GLY A 168 -6.92 17.66 16.95
C GLY A 168 -7.23 17.48 18.44
N SER A 169 -6.84 16.34 19.01
CA SER A 169 -7.07 16.04 20.45
C SER A 169 -6.40 17.05 21.38
N LEU A 170 -5.18 17.49 21.06
CA LEU A 170 -4.47 18.53 21.81
C LEU A 170 -5.20 19.87 21.75
N THR A 171 -5.68 20.25 20.58
CA THR A 171 -6.44 21.49 20.37
C THR A 171 -7.71 21.49 21.22
N ASP A 172 -8.45 20.37 21.22
CA ASP A 172 -9.66 20.23 22.03
C ASP A 172 -9.34 20.31 23.53
N GLY A 173 -8.26 19.67 23.97
CA GLY A 173 -7.77 19.74 25.34
C GLY A 173 -7.40 21.17 25.77
N VAL A 174 -6.69 21.92 24.93
CA VAL A 174 -6.34 23.32 25.19
C VAL A 174 -7.61 24.20 25.28
N ASN A 175 -8.57 24.00 24.40
CA ASN A 175 -9.83 24.75 24.42
C ASN A 175 -10.63 24.47 25.72
N ALA A 176 -10.70 23.21 26.14
CA ALA A 176 -11.34 22.84 27.41
C ALA A 176 -10.63 23.46 28.62
N ALA A 177 -9.29 23.45 28.63
CA ALA A 177 -8.51 24.08 29.70
C ALA A 177 -8.74 25.60 29.76
N ASN A 178 -8.77 26.28 28.63
CA ASN A 178 -9.06 27.72 28.57
C ASN A 178 -10.46 28.03 29.11
N HIS A 179 -11.46 27.22 28.75
CA HIS A 179 -12.82 27.39 29.31
C HIS A 179 -12.82 27.29 30.83
N LEU A 180 -12.15 26.27 31.40
CA LEU A 180 -12.03 26.12 32.85
C LEU A 180 -11.32 27.32 33.51
N VAL A 181 -10.27 27.85 32.88
CA VAL A 181 -9.58 29.04 33.38
C VAL A 181 -10.52 30.26 33.45
N GLU A 182 -11.34 30.44 32.42
CA GLU A 182 -12.34 31.55 32.45
C GLU A 182 -13.42 31.35 33.52
N GLU A 183 -13.90 30.12 33.72
CA GLU A 183 -14.85 29.82 34.84
C GLU A 183 -14.20 30.08 36.20
N ILE A 184 -12.95 29.68 36.42
CA ILE A 184 -12.19 29.92 37.67
C ILE A 184 -12.05 31.43 37.89
N LYS A 185 -11.70 32.21 36.89
CA LYS A 185 -11.60 33.68 36.99
C LYS A 185 -12.95 34.29 37.41
N LYS A 186 -14.05 33.87 36.80
CA LYS A 186 -15.41 34.34 37.13
C LYS A 186 -15.74 34.01 38.59
N LYS A 187 -15.54 32.77 39.02
CA LYS A 187 -15.80 32.33 40.40
C LYS A 187 -14.91 33.06 41.43
N THR A 188 -13.65 33.28 41.08
CA THR A 188 -12.72 34.05 41.94
C THR A 188 -13.21 35.50 42.09
N GLY A 189 -13.70 36.11 41.02
CA GLY A 189 -14.28 37.46 41.08
C GLY A 189 -15.56 37.53 41.95
N GLU A 190 -16.45 36.52 41.85
CA GLU A 190 -17.63 36.40 42.71
C GLU A 190 -17.24 36.27 44.20
N LEU A 191 -16.26 35.42 44.53
CA LEU A 191 -15.74 35.23 45.89
C LEU A 191 -15.15 36.53 46.48
N ARG A 192 -14.36 37.26 45.69
CA ARG A 192 -13.83 38.57 46.11
C ARG A 192 -14.93 39.58 46.42
N GLY A 193 -16.00 39.58 45.60
CA GLY A 193 -17.21 40.42 45.85
C GLY A 193 -17.91 40.07 47.16
N ILE A 194 -18.03 38.77 47.47
CA ILE A 194 -18.62 38.29 48.76
C ILE A 194 -17.75 38.70 49.94
N GLN A 195 -16.43 38.52 49.88
CA GLN A 195 -15.46 38.93 50.91
C GLN A 195 -15.52 40.43 51.19
N SER A 196 -15.61 41.25 50.14
CA SER A 196 -15.79 42.72 50.29
C SER A 196 -17.08 43.07 51.04
N LYS A 197 -18.20 42.46 50.71
CA LYS A 197 -19.50 42.65 51.39
C LYS A 197 -19.44 42.21 52.83
N GLN A 198 -18.83 41.07 53.17
CA GLN A 198 -18.67 40.59 54.56
C GLN A 198 -17.80 41.56 55.36
N LYS A 199 -16.72 42.10 54.80
CA LYS A 199 -15.86 43.07 55.49
C LYS A 199 -16.60 44.38 55.84
N ILE A 200 -17.46 44.88 54.93
CA ILE A 200 -18.31 46.06 55.16
C ILE A 200 -19.32 45.76 56.25
N LEU A 201 -19.98 44.59 56.24
CA LEU A 201 -20.94 44.20 57.28
C LEU A 201 -20.28 44.10 58.67
N ALA A 202 -19.09 43.52 58.75
CA ALA A 202 -18.33 43.41 60.01
C ALA A 202 -17.94 44.80 60.58
N LEU A 203 -17.58 45.74 59.72
CA LEU A 203 -17.25 47.11 60.10
C LEU A 203 -18.47 47.91 60.57
N ASN A 204 -19.65 47.62 60.04
CA ASN A 204 -20.90 48.31 60.45
C ASN A 204 -21.53 47.71 61.72
N ALA A 205 -21.06 46.55 62.20
CA ALA A 205 -21.56 45.86 63.39
C ALA A 205 -20.66 46.08 64.64
N SER A 206 -19.58 46.81 64.47
CA SER A 206 -18.64 47.21 65.58
C SER A 206 -18.81 48.65 65.94
#